data_7a1606dd0e18167f66635f9a6abb9d02
#
_entry.id   7a1606dd0e18167f66635f9a6abb9d02
#
_cell.length_a   1.000
_cell.length_b   1.000
_cell.length_c   1.000
_cell.angle_alpha   90.00
_cell.angle_beta   90.00
_cell.angle_gamma   90.00
#
_symmetry.space_group_name_H-M   'P 1'
#
loop_
_entity.id
_entity.type
_entity.pdbx_description
1 polymer ?
#
loop_
_entity_poly.entity_id
_entity_poly.type
_entity_poly.pdbx_seq_one_letter_code
_entity_poly.pdbx_strand_id
1 'polypeptide(L)'
;VLAALFVVASILFAGCFSDSGPPGYYGTIIVPRAQEFRWSDGGLPQTFDPAFAAAPPDTDAVRALFEGLTDYDPVTLAAVPGVATRWESSPDARVWTFYLREDAKWSNGENVTAADFVRSWQRTLKIGPLAPHTDLLSNIEGSGGNPPPPKTEKQSKPIPIFGAEALSDHVLRVRLHQSDAAFPALVAHPVFRPVKVLDANTTNRLEPDHLVSNGAFQLSGKEGDRVLLERAKTYWDGASVSLQRVSFIGSSDAEDALAAYRTGDVDAVTNAAFEPLALKLLAGYRDFRRSTFGALTYYSFNASRAPFDDVRVRQALAIAIDRERVSQDHLGGATEPAGKFFPDEMSGEKPVVNEDELIEQDIERARALLSDAGFPDGAGFPTIRLLINRNDQQRIVAQAIAAMWRSVLGINTEVVIKNWDEYELAVKAGDYDVVRRGMVMQTTDELTNLRMLFERETVPVIANSIPSLAKPGEVVKPEAPVVTTENEALKELRAVPIYFASSFALVKPYVNGFGGNVLDAPSLKRTRINTGWTERQP
;
A
#
# COMPACT_ATOMS: atom_id res chain seq x y z
N VAL A 1 36.89 55.41 -27.94
CA VAL A 1 35.53 54.97 -28.35
C VAL A 1 35.42 53.46 -28.28
N LEU A 2 36.44 52.68 -28.73
CA LEU A 2 36.41 51.21 -28.65
C LEU A 2 36.49 50.69 -27.22
N ALA A 3 37.22 51.35 -26.30
CA ALA A 3 37.30 50.90 -24.89
C ALA A 3 36.00 51.13 -24.10
N ALA A 4 35.21 52.14 -24.46
CA ALA A 4 33.93 52.45 -23.85
C ALA A 4 32.84 51.44 -24.29
N LEU A 5 32.90 50.86 -25.51
CA LEU A 5 31.99 49.83 -26.00
C LEU A 5 32.22 48.49 -25.32
N PHE A 6 33.47 48.18 -24.94
CA PHE A 6 33.77 46.92 -24.23
C PHE A 6 33.27 46.92 -22.77
N VAL A 7 33.28 48.06 -22.10
CA VAL A 7 32.77 48.22 -20.73
C VAL A 7 31.24 48.14 -20.69
N VAL A 8 30.54 48.69 -21.69
CA VAL A 8 29.08 48.65 -21.80
C VAL A 8 28.63 47.22 -22.18
N ALA A 9 29.36 46.48 -23.03
CA ALA A 9 29.08 45.10 -23.35
C ALA A 9 29.30 44.16 -22.15
N SER A 10 30.29 44.43 -21.29
CA SER A 10 30.55 43.65 -20.06
C SER A 10 29.47 43.84 -18.99
N ILE A 11 28.82 45.01 -18.95
CA ILE A 11 27.72 45.30 -18.00
C ILE A 11 26.41 44.66 -18.47
N LEU A 12 26.22 44.44 -19.77
CA LEU A 12 25.02 43.75 -20.29
C LEU A 12 25.06 42.23 -20.15
N PHE A 13 26.26 41.64 -19.95
CA PHE A 13 26.37 40.17 -19.67
C PHE A 13 26.41 39.84 -18.18
N ALA A 14 26.52 40.79 -17.27
CA ALA A 14 26.48 40.57 -15.83
C ALA A 14 25.05 40.48 -15.26
N GLY A 15 24.02 40.63 -16.11
CA GLY A 15 22.61 40.70 -15.68
C GLY A 15 21.78 39.40 -15.77
N CYS A 16 22.39 38.23 -16.02
CA CYS A 16 21.69 36.98 -16.13
C CYS A 16 22.18 35.87 -15.18
N PHE A 17 22.76 36.23 -14.05
CA PHE A 17 22.70 35.35 -12.90
C PHE A 17 21.43 35.73 -12.13
N SER A 18 20.30 35.16 -12.52
CA SER A 18 19.12 35.18 -11.69
C SER A 18 19.53 34.57 -10.36
N ASP A 19 19.59 35.42 -9.35
CA ASP A 19 19.59 35.04 -7.96
C ASP A 19 18.39 34.06 -7.81
N SER A 20 18.66 32.79 -7.75
CA SER A 20 17.64 31.81 -7.43
C SER A 20 17.33 32.01 -5.96
N GLY A 21 16.46 32.98 -5.69
CA GLY A 21 15.87 33.13 -4.37
C GLY A 21 15.35 31.76 -3.86
N PRO A 22 15.17 31.59 -2.55
CA PRO A 22 14.67 30.33 -2.02
C PRO A 22 13.40 29.90 -2.77
N PRO A 23 13.25 28.64 -3.10
CA PRO A 23 12.13 28.15 -3.88
C PRO A 23 10.81 28.62 -3.26
N GLY A 24 9.95 29.24 -4.07
CA GLY A 24 8.62 29.71 -3.65
C GLY A 24 7.64 28.56 -3.43
N TYR A 25 6.39 28.92 -3.21
CA TYR A 25 5.26 27.97 -3.17
C TYR A 25 4.59 27.91 -4.54
N TYR A 26 3.99 26.75 -4.88
CA TYR A 26 3.26 26.59 -6.13
C TYR A 26 1.87 27.23 -6.05
N GLY A 27 1.68 28.26 -6.86
CA GLY A 27 0.40 28.96 -7.00
C GLY A 27 0.06 29.91 -5.84
N THR A 28 -1.20 30.33 -5.81
CA THR A 28 -1.72 31.32 -4.88
C THR A 28 -1.93 30.74 -3.49
N ILE A 29 -1.52 31.46 -2.44
CA ILE A 29 -1.77 31.07 -1.05
C ILE A 29 -2.93 31.92 -0.53
N ILE A 30 -4.07 31.29 -0.30
CA ILE A 30 -5.26 31.89 0.31
C ILE A 30 -5.54 31.16 1.62
N VAL A 31 -5.13 31.76 2.75
CA VAL A 31 -5.29 31.13 4.07
C VAL A 31 -6.78 31.11 4.45
N PRO A 32 -7.39 29.94 4.70
CA PRO A 32 -8.77 29.84 5.15
C PRO A 32 -9.00 30.57 6.48
N ARG A 33 -10.16 31.18 6.65
CA ARG A 33 -10.54 31.84 7.91
C ARG A 33 -11.07 30.88 8.97
N ALA A 34 -11.42 29.65 8.56
CA ALA A 34 -11.99 28.59 9.40
C ALA A 34 -11.16 27.32 9.29
N GLN A 35 -11.43 26.36 10.17
CA GLN A 35 -10.85 25.02 10.15
C GLN A 35 -11.53 24.16 9.07
N GLU A 36 -11.41 24.56 7.82
CA GLU A 36 -11.93 23.88 6.63
C GLU A 36 -10.77 23.42 5.76
N PHE A 37 -10.81 22.16 5.32
CA PHE A 37 -9.79 21.55 4.52
C PHE A 37 -10.39 21.05 3.20
N ARG A 38 -9.87 21.53 2.07
CA ARG A 38 -10.33 21.21 0.71
C ARG A 38 -9.27 20.34 0.06
N TRP A 39 -9.65 19.15 -0.32
CA TRP A 39 -8.71 18.11 -0.73
C TRP A 39 -9.11 17.49 -2.07
N SER A 40 -8.20 17.54 -3.06
CA SER A 40 -8.27 16.76 -4.29
C SER A 40 -7.43 15.50 -4.12
N ASP A 41 -8.07 14.34 -4.10
CA ASP A 41 -7.48 13.06 -3.74
C ASP A 41 -7.66 12.03 -4.86
N GLY A 42 -7.13 12.33 -6.04
CA GLY A 42 -7.24 11.45 -7.22
C GLY A 42 -8.66 11.23 -7.74
N GLY A 43 -9.64 11.95 -7.21
CA GLY A 43 -11.05 11.86 -7.57
C GLY A 43 -11.99 12.03 -6.38
N LEU A 44 -13.26 11.65 -6.55
CA LEU A 44 -14.25 11.62 -5.46
C LEU A 44 -14.40 10.21 -4.90
N PRO A 45 -14.61 10.08 -3.57
CA PRO A 45 -14.98 8.80 -2.98
C PRO A 45 -16.25 8.22 -3.62
N GLN A 46 -16.15 6.95 -4.04
CA GLN A 46 -17.24 6.21 -4.68
C GLN A 46 -17.98 5.30 -3.69
N THR A 47 -17.31 4.95 -2.59
CA THR A 47 -17.90 4.19 -1.50
C THR A 47 -17.43 4.71 -0.14
N PHE A 48 -18.32 4.62 0.85
CA PHE A 48 -18.01 4.90 2.25
C PHE A 48 -18.09 3.63 3.11
N ASP A 49 -18.12 2.48 2.46
CA ASP A 49 -18.24 1.18 3.13
C ASP A 49 -16.84 0.57 3.34
N PRO A 50 -16.41 0.33 4.59
CA PRO A 50 -15.11 -0.27 4.89
C PRO A 50 -14.83 -1.57 4.16
N ALA A 51 -15.84 -2.38 3.88
CA ALA A 51 -15.68 -3.65 3.18
C ALA A 51 -15.42 -3.50 1.67
N PHE A 52 -15.76 -2.36 1.07
CA PHE A 52 -15.63 -2.12 -0.37
C PHE A 52 -14.58 -1.07 -0.74
N ALA A 53 -14.01 -0.37 0.23
CA ALA A 53 -12.98 0.63 0.00
C ALA A 53 -11.64 -0.07 -0.34
N ALA A 54 -11.18 0.10 -1.58
CA ALA A 54 -9.98 -0.57 -2.09
C ALA A 54 -8.71 0.29 -2.00
N ALA A 55 -8.83 1.59 -2.23
CA ALA A 55 -7.73 2.54 -2.32
C ALA A 55 -8.24 3.97 -2.07
N PRO A 56 -7.37 4.99 -1.93
CA PRO A 56 -7.78 6.39 -1.97
C PRO A 56 -8.58 6.71 -3.26
N PRO A 57 -9.56 7.62 -3.19
CA PRO A 57 -10.01 8.38 -2.02
C PRO A 57 -11.00 7.64 -1.10
N ASP A 58 -11.45 6.42 -1.45
CA ASP A 58 -12.44 5.66 -0.69
C ASP A 58 -11.93 5.30 0.71
N THR A 59 -10.69 4.80 0.80
CA THR A 59 -10.06 4.44 2.09
C THR A 59 -9.87 5.64 2.99
N ASP A 60 -9.56 6.82 2.45
CA ASP A 60 -9.40 8.05 3.22
C ASP A 60 -10.71 8.60 3.75
N ALA A 61 -11.77 8.51 2.94
CA ALA A 61 -13.12 8.81 3.40
C ALA A 61 -13.57 7.85 4.51
N VAL A 62 -13.29 6.54 4.37
CA VAL A 62 -13.57 5.53 5.39
C VAL A 62 -12.79 5.81 6.67
N ARG A 63 -11.50 6.18 6.59
CA ARG A 63 -10.69 6.55 7.77
C ARG A 63 -11.24 7.77 8.51
N ALA A 64 -11.83 8.71 7.79
CA ALA A 64 -12.45 9.88 8.40
C ALA A 64 -13.78 9.55 9.10
N LEU A 65 -14.59 8.69 8.47
CA LEU A 65 -15.95 8.38 8.88
C LEU A 65 -16.03 7.29 9.97
N PHE A 66 -15.09 6.37 10.01
CA PHE A 66 -15.10 5.25 10.94
C PHE A 66 -13.78 5.16 11.71
N GLU A 67 -13.84 4.70 12.95
CA GLU A 67 -12.69 4.40 13.79
C GLU A 67 -12.66 2.90 14.11
N GLY A 68 -11.46 2.29 13.98
CA GLY A 68 -11.21 0.88 14.25
C GLY A 68 -10.94 0.60 15.73
N LEU A 69 -10.57 -0.64 16.04
CA LEU A 69 -10.06 -1.01 17.38
C LEU A 69 -8.80 -0.19 17.70
N THR A 70 -7.90 -0.15 16.77
CA THR A 70 -6.67 0.62 16.76
C THR A 70 -6.67 1.57 15.58
N ASP A 71 -5.75 2.53 15.57
CA ASP A 71 -5.42 3.38 14.45
C ASP A 71 -3.89 3.41 14.30
N TYR A 72 -3.36 4.01 13.23
CA TYR A 72 -1.93 4.25 13.09
C TYR A 72 -1.53 5.62 13.64
N ASP A 73 -0.43 5.69 14.35
CA ASP A 73 0.27 6.95 14.49
C ASP A 73 0.75 7.40 13.10
N PRO A 74 0.41 8.60 12.63
CA PRO A 74 0.67 8.99 11.24
C PRO A 74 2.16 9.17 10.88
N VAL A 75 3.04 9.21 11.89
CA VAL A 75 4.49 9.39 11.71
C VAL A 75 5.24 8.07 11.86
N THR A 76 4.96 7.35 12.96
CA THR A 76 5.68 6.10 13.29
C THR A 76 4.99 4.87 12.74
N LEU A 77 3.74 4.98 12.29
CA LEU A 77 2.86 3.88 11.87
C LEU A 77 2.64 2.80 12.94
N ALA A 78 3.06 3.04 14.17
CA ALA A 78 2.77 2.17 15.29
C ALA A 78 1.26 2.13 15.57
N ALA A 79 0.76 0.97 16.00
CA ALA A 79 -0.62 0.85 16.44
C ALA A 79 -0.89 1.71 17.68
N VAL A 80 -1.88 2.59 17.62
CA VAL A 80 -2.31 3.44 18.73
C VAL A 80 -3.77 3.14 19.10
N PRO A 81 -4.21 3.43 20.34
CA PRO A 81 -5.60 3.27 20.74
C PRO A 81 -6.58 4.03 19.84
N GLY A 82 -7.61 3.31 19.39
CA GLY A 82 -8.81 3.85 18.76
C GLY A 82 -10.04 3.61 19.66
N VAL A 83 -11.01 2.81 19.19
CA VAL A 83 -12.15 2.35 20.02
C VAL A 83 -11.63 1.44 21.16
N ALA A 84 -10.59 0.65 20.96
CA ALA A 84 -9.91 -0.04 22.04
C ALA A 84 -8.97 0.91 22.80
N THR A 85 -9.05 0.93 24.13
CA THR A 85 -8.15 1.70 25.00
C THR A 85 -6.82 0.99 25.24
N ARG A 86 -6.85 -0.34 25.23
CA ARG A 86 -5.71 -1.23 25.40
C ARG A 86 -6.00 -2.61 24.84
N TRP A 87 -4.97 -3.42 24.69
CA TRP A 87 -5.07 -4.82 24.26
C TRP A 87 -4.01 -5.68 24.95
N GLU A 88 -4.26 -6.97 24.98
CA GLU A 88 -3.37 -7.97 25.56
C GLU A 88 -3.33 -9.19 24.65
N SER A 89 -2.19 -9.89 24.60
CA SER A 89 -2.04 -11.13 23.86
C SER A 89 -1.72 -12.30 24.78
N SER A 90 -2.04 -13.51 24.31
CA SER A 90 -1.43 -14.73 24.86
C SER A 90 0.07 -14.75 24.58
N PRO A 91 0.86 -15.55 25.34
CA PRO A 91 2.33 -15.61 25.15
C PRO A 91 2.75 -16.04 23.73
N ASP A 92 1.91 -16.80 23.04
CA ASP A 92 2.12 -17.24 21.66
C ASP A 92 1.51 -16.29 20.60
N ALA A 93 1.03 -15.12 21.04
CA ALA A 93 0.37 -14.12 20.18
C ALA A 93 -0.74 -14.68 19.25
N ARG A 94 -1.41 -15.75 19.68
CA ARG A 94 -2.56 -16.34 18.95
C ARG A 94 -3.91 -15.90 19.47
N VAL A 95 -3.99 -15.40 20.69
CA VAL A 95 -5.23 -14.91 21.28
C VAL A 95 -5.04 -13.47 21.70
N TRP A 96 -5.83 -12.57 21.13
CA TRP A 96 -5.84 -11.15 21.43
C TRP A 96 -7.13 -10.77 22.15
N THR A 97 -7.02 -9.93 23.17
CA THR A 97 -8.17 -9.36 23.89
C THR A 97 -8.07 -7.84 23.83
N PHE A 98 -9.07 -7.21 23.23
CA PHE A 98 -9.20 -5.76 23.12
C PHE A 98 -10.24 -5.25 24.12
N TYR A 99 -9.90 -4.21 24.86
CA TYR A 99 -10.77 -3.56 25.85
C TYR A 99 -11.25 -2.23 25.28
N LEU A 100 -12.54 -2.16 24.96
CA LEU A 100 -13.15 -1.02 24.31
C LEU A 100 -13.51 0.06 25.33
N ARG A 101 -13.49 1.31 24.86
CA ARG A 101 -13.95 2.47 25.64
C ARG A 101 -15.46 2.49 25.76
N GLU A 102 -15.97 2.98 26.88
CA GLU A 102 -17.40 3.08 27.15
C GLU A 102 -18.04 4.30 26.49
N ASP A 103 -17.25 5.31 26.13
CA ASP A 103 -17.68 6.59 25.57
C ASP A 103 -17.63 6.62 24.02
N ALA A 104 -17.21 5.53 23.35
CA ALA A 104 -17.30 5.42 21.90
C ALA A 104 -18.76 5.34 21.44
N LYS A 105 -19.15 6.24 20.55
CA LYS A 105 -20.54 6.34 20.06
C LYS A 105 -20.62 6.37 18.55
N TRP A 106 -21.69 5.81 18.06
CA TRP A 106 -22.15 6.03 16.70
C TRP A 106 -22.71 7.45 16.53
N SER A 107 -22.76 7.95 15.30
CA SER A 107 -23.31 9.27 14.99
C SER A 107 -24.79 9.44 15.36
N ASN A 108 -25.54 8.33 15.51
CA ASN A 108 -26.90 8.30 16.00
C ASN A 108 -27.00 8.30 17.54
N GLY A 109 -25.86 8.34 18.26
CA GLY A 109 -25.78 8.40 19.72
C GLY A 109 -25.75 7.06 20.45
N GLU A 110 -25.93 5.93 19.76
CA GLU A 110 -25.80 4.59 20.35
C GLU A 110 -24.32 4.27 20.66
N ASN A 111 -24.07 3.37 21.62
CA ASN A 111 -22.71 2.95 21.94
C ASN A 111 -22.14 2.02 20.86
N VAL A 112 -20.85 2.14 20.62
CA VAL A 112 -20.08 1.17 19.82
C VAL A 112 -19.73 -0.01 20.72
N THR A 113 -20.01 -1.23 20.26
CA THR A 113 -19.83 -2.44 21.05
C THR A 113 -18.91 -3.44 20.36
N ALA A 114 -18.34 -4.39 21.12
CA ALA A 114 -17.56 -5.49 20.59
C ALA A 114 -18.34 -6.33 19.55
N ALA A 115 -19.65 -6.45 19.76
CA ALA A 115 -20.53 -7.16 18.82
C ALA A 115 -20.65 -6.46 17.45
N ASP A 116 -20.45 -5.12 17.38
CA ASP A 116 -20.46 -4.40 16.11
C ASP A 116 -19.25 -4.81 15.25
N PHE A 117 -18.06 -4.98 15.85
CA PHE A 117 -16.87 -5.48 15.17
C PHE A 117 -17.08 -6.91 14.67
N VAL A 118 -17.55 -7.82 15.51
CA VAL A 118 -17.81 -9.22 15.14
C VAL A 118 -18.74 -9.30 13.93
N ARG A 119 -19.87 -8.58 13.98
CA ARG A 119 -20.85 -8.56 12.88
C ARG A 119 -20.24 -7.99 11.59
N SER A 120 -19.47 -6.93 11.71
CA SER A 120 -18.85 -6.27 10.56
C SER A 120 -17.83 -7.18 9.86
N TRP A 121 -16.97 -7.86 10.61
CA TRP A 121 -16.00 -8.80 10.07
C TRP A 121 -16.66 -10.02 9.44
N GLN A 122 -17.69 -10.58 10.08
CA GLN A 122 -18.50 -11.66 9.50
C GLN A 122 -19.19 -11.21 8.19
N ARG A 123 -19.69 -9.96 8.14
CA ARG A 123 -20.26 -9.39 6.93
C ARG A 123 -19.22 -9.31 5.82
N THR A 124 -18.03 -8.78 6.09
CA THR A 124 -16.93 -8.70 5.12
C THR A 124 -16.57 -10.07 4.56
N LEU A 125 -16.45 -11.08 5.41
CA LEU A 125 -16.20 -12.47 4.97
C LEU A 125 -17.32 -13.04 4.08
N LYS A 126 -18.58 -12.66 4.32
CA LYS A 126 -19.72 -13.08 3.49
C LYS A 126 -19.78 -12.38 2.14
N ILE A 127 -19.35 -11.11 2.07
CA ILE A 127 -19.18 -10.39 0.81
C ILE A 127 -18.12 -11.11 -0.03
N GLY A 128 -17.10 -11.68 0.61
CA GLY A 128 -16.08 -12.53 -0.02
C GLY A 128 -15.28 -11.79 -1.07
N PRO A 129 -15.10 -12.35 -2.28
CA PRO A 129 -14.22 -11.78 -3.32
C PRO A 129 -14.60 -10.37 -3.80
N LEU A 130 -15.81 -9.91 -3.50
CA LEU A 130 -16.23 -8.54 -3.81
C LEU A 130 -15.73 -7.52 -2.80
N ALA A 131 -15.20 -7.96 -1.65
CA ALA A 131 -14.52 -7.12 -0.67
C ALA A 131 -13.00 -7.19 -0.94
N PRO A 132 -12.36 -6.09 -1.41
CA PRO A 132 -10.99 -6.10 -1.95
C PRO A 132 -9.93 -6.63 -0.96
N HIS A 133 -10.13 -6.43 0.34
CA HIS A 133 -9.17 -6.75 1.40
C HIS A 133 -9.67 -7.85 2.35
N THR A 134 -10.55 -8.74 1.89
CA THR A 134 -11.06 -9.87 2.70
C THR A 134 -9.94 -10.81 3.16
N ASP A 135 -8.88 -10.95 2.37
CA ASP A 135 -7.70 -11.74 2.66
C ASP A 135 -6.98 -11.32 3.95
N LEU A 136 -7.05 -10.06 4.36
CA LEU A 136 -6.50 -9.58 5.62
C LEU A 136 -7.16 -10.21 6.86
N LEU A 137 -8.39 -10.73 6.74
CA LEU A 137 -9.08 -11.42 7.82
C LEU A 137 -8.69 -12.92 7.89
N SER A 138 -7.90 -13.44 6.95
CA SER A 138 -7.64 -14.87 6.78
C SER A 138 -6.97 -15.54 7.99
N ASN A 139 -6.19 -14.78 8.77
CA ASN A 139 -5.55 -15.31 9.99
C ASN A 139 -6.52 -15.47 11.18
N ILE A 140 -7.74 -14.92 11.13
CA ILE A 140 -8.74 -15.13 12.18
C ILE A 140 -9.31 -16.55 12.04
N GLU A 141 -9.35 -17.33 13.13
CA GLU A 141 -9.95 -18.67 13.12
C GLU A 141 -11.38 -18.64 12.56
N GLY A 142 -11.71 -19.61 11.73
CA GLY A 142 -13.04 -19.71 11.13
C GLY A 142 -13.37 -18.67 10.06
N SER A 143 -12.40 -17.88 9.60
CA SER A 143 -12.55 -16.93 8.48
C SER A 143 -12.58 -17.60 7.11
N GLY A 144 -12.07 -18.83 6.99
CA GLY A 144 -12.17 -19.63 5.76
C GLY A 144 -13.63 -19.94 5.44
N GLY A 145 -14.05 -19.66 4.18
CA GLY A 145 -15.42 -19.83 3.71
C GLY A 145 -16.05 -21.17 4.16
N ASN A 146 -17.38 -21.22 4.20
CA ASN A 146 -18.15 -22.39 4.63
C ASN A 146 -17.53 -23.68 4.09
N PRO A 147 -17.13 -24.64 4.95
CA PRO A 147 -16.71 -25.94 4.47
C PRO A 147 -17.81 -26.49 3.57
N PRO A 148 -17.49 -27.14 2.45
CA PRO A 148 -18.50 -27.76 1.61
C PRO A 148 -19.35 -28.72 2.49
N PRO A 149 -20.67 -28.78 2.27
CA PRO A 149 -21.53 -29.64 3.07
C PRO A 149 -20.96 -31.09 3.07
N PRO A 150 -20.92 -31.73 4.22
CA PRO A 150 -20.33 -33.08 4.34
C PRO A 150 -21.00 -34.02 3.34
N LYS A 151 -20.20 -34.68 2.51
CA LYS A 151 -20.68 -35.62 1.48
C LYS A 151 -21.31 -36.90 2.07
N THR A 152 -21.19 -37.08 3.38
CA THR A 152 -21.83 -38.21 4.12
C THR A 152 -22.00 -37.85 5.59
N GLU A 153 -23.12 -38.24 6.19
CA GLU A 153 -23.53 -38.01 7.60
C GLU A 153 -22.53 -38.51 8.68
N LYS A 154 -21.44 -39.16 8.32
CA LYS A 154 -20.48 -39.75 9.26
C LYS A 154 -19.21 -38.94 9.54
N GLN A 155 -19.03 -37.75 8.94
CA GLN A 155 -17.89 -36.90 9.19
C GLN A 155 -18.29 -35.43 9.35
N SER A 156 -19.15 -35.14 10.32
CA SER A 156 -19.37 -33.78 10.78
C SER A 156 -18.16 -33.34 11.62
N LYS A 157 -17.10 -32.82 10.99
CA LYS A 157 -16.20 -31.93 11.72
C LYS A 157 -17.05 -30.74 12.16
N PRO A 158 -16.98 -30.32 13.44
CA PRO A 158 -17.69 -29.12 13.88
C PRO A 158 -17.35 -27.96 12.96
N ILE A 159 -18.35 -27.21 12.53
CA ILE A 159 -18.15 -25.96 11.75
C ILE A 159 -17.23 -25.09 12.60
N PRO A 160 -16.09 -24.63 12.08
CA PRO A 160 -15.20 -23.78 12.84
C PRO A 160 -15.98 -22.54 13.30
N ILE A 161 -16.02 -22.32 14.60
CA ILE A 161 -16.63 -21.12 15.18
C ILE A 161 -15.73 -19.95 14.79
N PHE A 162 -16.32 -18.84 14.32
CA PHE A 162 -15.56 -17.64 14.00
C PHE A 162 -14.74 -17.18 15.21
N GLY A 163 -13.44 -16.94 15.01
CA GLY A 163 -12.49 -16.67 16.08
C GLY A 163 -12.68 -15.33 16.78
N ALA A 164 -13.42 -14.38 16.21
CA ALA A 164 -13.75 -13.12 16.88
C ALA A 164 -15.05 -13.27 17.68
N GLU A 165 -14.99 -12.94 18.98
CA GLU A 165 -16.07 -13.14 19.95
C GLU A 165 -16.19 -11.93 20.87
N ALA A 166 -17.41 -11.37 20.98
CA ALA A 166 -17.73 -10.36 21.98
C ALA A 166 -17.98 -11.04 23.34
N LEU A 167 -17.05 -10.90 24.27
CA LEU A 167 -17.18 -11.42 25.63
C LEU A 167 -18.13 -10.57 26.48
N SER A 168 -18.20 -9.27 26.17
CA SER A 168 -19.15 -8.29 26.70
C SER A 168 -19.27 -7.15 25.68
N ASP A 169 -20.06 -6.14 25.98
CA ASP A 169 -20.18 -4.96 25.12
C ASP A 169 -18.81 -4.25 24.89
N HIS A 170 -17.90 -4.35 25.87
CA HIS A 170 -16.61 -3.66 25.85
C HIS A 170 -15.38 -4.58 25.84
N VAL A 171 -15.55 -5.89 25.59
CA VAL A 171 -14.44 -6.81 25.51
C VAL A 171 -14.58 -7.70 24.27
N LEU A 172 -13.63 -7.56 23.36
CA LEU A 172 -13.52 -8.35 22.15
C LEU A 172 -12.33 -9.30 22.26
N ARG A 173 -12.55 -10.59 22.07
CA ARG A 173 -11.50 -11.60 21.95
C ARG A 173 -11.37 -12.08 20.51
N VAL A 174 -10.13 -12.21 20.02
CA VAL A 174 -9.83 -12.71 18.67
C VAL A 174 -8.83 -13.86 18.78
N ARG A 175 -9.13 -14.98 18.15
CA ARG A 175 -8.25 -16.15 18.02
C ARG A 175 -7.72 -16.22 16.60
N LEU A 176 -6.42 -16.48 16.46
CA LEU A 176 -5.69 -16.52 15.20
C LEU A 176 -5.23 -17.95 14.88
N HIS A 177 -5.21 -18.30 13.61
CA HIS A 177 -4.65 -19.57 13.12
C HIS A 177 -3.16 -19.67 13.39
N GLN A 178 -2.43 -18.57 13.23
CA GLN A 178 -0.98 -18.49 13.42
C GLN A 178 -0.65 -17.33 14.35
N SER A 179 0.51 -17.44 15.02
CA SER A 179 1.09 -16.36 15.81
C SER A 179 1.24 -15.09 14.98
N ASP A 180 0.81 -13.97 15.54
CA ASP A 180 0.94 -12.65 14.92
C ASP A 180 1.09 -11.58 16.01
N ALA A 181 2.32 -11.17 16.27
CA ALA A 181 2.61 -10.15 17.28
C ALA A 181 2.21 -8.73 16.83
N ALA A 182 2.05 -8.52 15.53
CA ALA A 182 1.68 -7.23 14.94
C ALA A 182 0.18 -7.11 14.64
N PHE A 183 -0.65 -8.07 15.06
CA PHE A 183 -2.10 -8.05 14.84
C PHE A 183 -2.78 -6.71 15.22
N PRO A 184 -2.38 -5.98 16.30
CA PRO A 184 -2.91 -4.64 16.57
C PRO A 184 -2.66 -3.63 15.44
N ALA A 185 -1.55 -3.73 14.72
CA ALA A 185 -1.29 -2.88 13.55
C ALA A 185 -2.15 -3.31 12.35
N LEU A 186 -2.36 -4.61 12.16
CA LEU A 186 -3.23 -5.12 11.10
C LEU A 186 -4.68 -4.63 11.25
N VAL A 187 -5.24 -4.66 12.46
CA VAL A 187 -6.64 -4.26 12.68
C VAL A 187 -6.88 -2.75 12.63
N ALA A 188 -5.85 -1.93 12.44
CA ALA A 188 -5.97 -0.52 12.10
C ALA A 188 -6.41 -0.27 10.64
N HIS A 189 -6.25 -1.29 9.76
CA HIS A 189 -6.65 -1.18 8.36
C HIS A 189 -8.16 -0.94 8.21
N PRO A 190 -8.61 -0.11 7.23
CA PRO A 190 -10.02 0.23 7.02
C PRO A 190 -10.99 -0.95 6.99
N VAL A 191 -10.61 -2.10 6.42
CA VAL A 191 -11.48 -3.29 6.32
C VAL A 191 -11.95 -3.85 7.68
N PHE A 192 -11.20 -3.58 8.77
CA PHE A 192 -11.53 -4.00 10.13
C PHE A 192 -12.42 -2.98 10.87
N ARG A 193 -12.69 -1.82 10.29
CA ARG A 193 -13.54 -0.80 10.94
C ARG A 193 -14.99 -1.27 11.01
N PRO A 194 -15.67 -1.00 12.13
CA PRO A 194 -17.03 -1.50 12.33
C PRO A 194 -18.02 -0.69 11.49
N VAL A 195 -19.11 -1.33 11.10
CA VAL A 195 -20.27 -0.69 10.48
C VAL A 195 -21.53 -0.98 11.30
N LYS A 196 -22.46 -0.03 11.31
CA LYS A 196 -23.72 -0.19 12.04
C LYS A 196 -24.69 -1.04 11.22
N VAL A 197 -24.57 -2.36 11.34
CA VAL A 197 -25.51 -3.32 10.72
C VAL A 197 -26.15 -4.18 11.80
N LEU A 198 -27.43 -4.45 11.63
CA LEU A 198 -28.17 -5.31 12.57
C LEU A 198 -27.96 -6.78 12.30
N ASP A 199 -27.70 -7.15 11.04
CA ASP A 199 -27.52 -8.51 10.58
C ASP A 199 -26.23 -8.63 9.74
N ALA A 200 -25.33 -9.53 10.13
CA ALA A 200 -24.12 -9.89 9.40
C ALA A 200 -24.40 -10.50 8.00
N ASN A 201 -25.64 -10.86 7.69
CA ASN A 201 -26.05 -11.33 6.37
C ASN A 201 -26.24 -10.19 5.36
N THR A 202 -26.27 -8.93 5.80
CA THR A 202 -26.38 -7.78 4.91
C THR A 202 -25.10 -7.61 4.11
N THR A 203 -25.11 -7.98 2.82
CA THR A 203 -23.96 -7.91 1.91
C THR A 203 -24.01 -6.72 0.97
N ASN A 204 -25.11 -5.97 0.95
CA ASN A 204 -25.22 -4.74 0.15
C ASN A 204 -24.27 -3.66 0.67
N ARG A 205 -23.83 -2.78 -0.22
CA ARG A 205 -23.07 -1.58 0.16
C ARG A 205 -23.91 -0.70 1.07
N LEU A 206 -23.23 0.02 1.96
CA LEU A 206 -23.87 1.02 2.80
C LEU A 206 -24.34 2.20 1.94
N GLU A 207 -25.57 2.63 2.17
CA GLU A 207 -26.14 3.78 1.46
C GLU A 207 -25.69 5.09 2.12
N PRO A 208 -25.16 6.07 1.35
CA PRO A 208 -24.67 7.33 1.89
C PRO A 208 -25.71 8.12 2.70
N ASP A 209 -26.97 8.14 2.24
CA ASP A 209 -28.05 8.95 2.84
C ASP A 209 -28.42 8.52 4.27
N HIS A 210 -28.07 7.30 4.67
CA HIS A 210 -28.37 6.73 5.99
C HIS A 210 -27.11 6.23 6.70
N LEU A 211 -25.96 6.79 6.36
CA LEU A 211 -24.69 6.34 6.90
C LEU A 211 -24.57 6.68 8.39
N VAL A 212 -24.48 5.66 9.23
CA VAL A 212 -24.18 5.78 10.65
C VAL A 212 -22.71 5.43 10.86
N SER A 213 -21.92 6.41 11.29
CA SER A 213 -20.47 6.32 11.44
C SER A 213 -20.04 6.54 12.89
N ASN A 214 -18.78 6.17 13.24
CA ASN A 214 -18.24 6.32 14.59
C ASN A 214 -16.88 7.04 14.62
N GLY A 215 -16.47 7.64 13.50
CA GLY A 215 -15.17 8.32 13.37
C GLY A 215 -15.23 9.80 13.74
N ALA A 216 -14.10 10.48 13.50
CA ALA A 216 -13.92 11.90 13.80
C ALA A 216 -14.83 12.82 12.96
N PHE A 217 -15.28 12.34 11.81
CA PHE A 217 -16.17 13.04 10.90
C PHE A 217 -17.42 12.21 10.59
N GLN A 218 -18.47 12.89 10.16
CA GLN A 218 -19.69 12.30 9.62
C GLN A 218 -19.94 12.84 8.21
N LEU A 219 -20.57 12.05 7.35
CA LEU A 219 -20.95 12.46 6.00
C LEU A 219 -22.06 13.52 6.11
N SER A 220 -21.83 14.70 5.56
CA SER A 220 -22.79 15.80 5.53
C SER A 220 -23.59 15.82 4.23
N GLY A 221 -22.98 15.39 3.13
CA GLY A 221 -23.66 15.31 1.84
C GLY A 221 -22.71 15.28 0.64
N LYS A 222 -23.35 15.29 -0.53
CA LYS A 222 -22.67 15.43 -1.82
C LYS A 222 -23.26 16.62 -2.57
N GLU A 223 -22.43 17.57 -2.95
CA GLU A 223 -22.83 18.80 -3.65
C GLU A 223 -22.04 18.93 -4.96
N GLY A 224 -22.65 18.57 -6.08
CA GLY A 224 -22.00 18.60 -7.39
C GLY A 224 -20.76 17.68 -7.44
N ASP A 225 -19.61 18.29 -7.61
CA ASP A 225 -18.27 17.67 -7.64
C ASP A 225 -17.59 17.58 -6.26
N ARG A 226 -18.34 17.66 -5.16
CA ARG A 226 -17.82 17.68 -3.80
C ARG A 226 -18.50 16.65 -2.92
N VAL A 227 -17.72 16.01 -2.05
CA VAL A 227 -18.18 15.21 -0.92
C VAL A 227 -17.82 15.96 0.36
N LEU A 228 -18.82 16.23 1.20
CA LEU A 228 -18.68 17.05 2.39
C LEU A 228 -18.72 16.19 3.64
N LEU A 229 -17.71 16.33 4.48
CA LEU A 229 -17.65 15.75 5.81
C LEU A 229 -17.65 16.88 6.85
N GLU A 230 -18.37 16.69 7.95
CA GLU A 230 -18.37 17.58 9.09
C GLU A 230 -17.85 16.86 10.34
N ARG A 231 -17.20 17.59 11.25
CA ARG A 231 -16.73 17.02 12.51
C ARG A 231 -17.90 16.40 13.30
N ALA A 232 -17.76 15.14 13.66
CA ALA A 232 -18.78 14.40 14.38
C ALA A 232 -18.91 14.91 15.84
N LYS A 233 -20.13 15.28 16.26
CA LYS A 233 -20.40 15.76 17.62
C LYS A 233 -20.34 14.65 18.67
N THR A 234 -20.56 13.42 18.24
CA THR A 234 -20.58 12.22 19.10
C THR A 234 -19.23 11.55 19.25
N TYR A 235 -18.20 12.05 18.52
CA TYR A 235 -16.88 11.45 18.55
C TYR A 235 -16.21 11.67 19.92
N TRP A 236 -15.75 10.59 20.54
CA TRP A 236 -15.19 10.61 21.90
C TRP A 236 -13.99 11.54 22.07
N ASP A 237 -13.11 11.62 21.05
CA ASP A 237 -11.92 12.48 21.03
C ASP A 237 -12.15 13.77 20.22
N GLY A 238 -13.38 14.25 20.17
CA GLY A 238 -13.75 15.43 19.38
C GLY A 238 -12.97 16.70 19.77
N ALA A 239 -12.44 16.77 21.00
CA ALA A 239 -11.61 17.90 21.46
C ALA A 239 -10.24 17.96 20.75
N SER A 240 -9.68 16.85 20.32
CA SER A 240 -8.40 16.79 19.60
C SER A 240 -8.55 17.11 18.11
N VAL A 241 -9.76 17.03 17.55
CA VAL A 241 -10.04 17.27 16.14
C VAL A 241 -10.19 18.76 15.87
N SER A 242 -9.22 19.35 15.19
CA SER A 242 -9.24 20.79 14.86
C SER A 242 -10.19 21.10 13.71
N LEU A 243 -10.18 20.32 12.63
CA LEU A 243 -10.98 20.56 11.45
C LEU A 243 -12.47 20.49 11.76
N GLN A 244 -13.23 21.47 11.26
CA GLN A 244 -14.70 21.50 11.35
C GLN A 244 -15.33 20.88 10.11
N ARG A 245 -14.70 21.06 8.95
CA ARG A 245 -15.18 20.55 7.66
C ARG A 245 -14.02 20.03 6.82
N VAL A 246 -14.27 18.94 6.11
CA VAL A 246 -13.42 18.40 5.04
C VAL A 246 -14.26 18.31 3.78
N SER A 247 -13.72 18.80 2.67
CA SER A 247 -14.34 18.71 1.36
C SER A 247 -13.42 17.94 0.41
N PHE A 248 -13.81 16.76 -0.01
CA PHE A 248 -13.20 16.10 -1.15
C PHE A 248 -13.69 16.81 -2.42
N ILE A 249 -12.76 17.26 -3.23
CA ILE A 249 -13.01 18.00 -4.48
C ILE A 249 -12.69 17.08 -5.65
N GLY A 250 -13.66 16.85 -6.53
CA GLY A 250 -13.45 16.08 -7.74
C GLY A 250 -12.53 16.82 -8.71
N SER A 251 -11.62 16.08 -9.33
CA SER A 251 -10.78 16.53 -10.43
C SER A 251 -10.85 15.50 -11.55
N SER A 252 -10.93 15.94 -12.80
CA SER A 252 -11.02 15.06 -13.96
C SER A 252 -9.70 14.33 -14.24
N ASP A 253 -8.59 15.00 -13.95
CA ASP A 253 -7.22 14.55 -14.17
C ASP A 253 -6.22 15.34 -13.31
N ALA A 254 -4.93 15.06 -13.48
CA ALA A 254 -3.86 15.72 -12.75
C ALA A 254 -3.70 17.20 -13.09
N GLU A 255 -4.00 17.61 -14.33
CA GLU A 255 -3.91 19.00 -14.77
C GLU A 255 -4.99 19.86 -14.10
N ASP A 256 -6.21 19.34 -14.03
CA ASP A 256 -7.34 19.97 -13.34
C ASP A 256 -7.04 20.12 -11.83
N ALA A 257 -6.52 19.07 -11.19
CA ALA A 257 -6.09 19.13 -9.79
C ALA A 257 -4.99 20.18 -9.54
N LEU A 258 -4.00 20.27 -10.45
CA LEU A 258 -2.95 21.29 -10.38
C LEU A 258 -3.49 22.70 -10.58
N ALA A 259 -4.45 22.87 -11.49
CA ALA A 259 -5.10 24.16 -11.72
C ALA A 259 -5.86 24.62 -10.47
N ALA A 260 -6.64 23.75 -9.84
CA ALA A 260 -7.36 24.03 -8.60
C ALA A 260 -6.42 24.38 -7.44
N TYR A 261 -5.28 23.67 -7.33
CA TYR A 261 -4.26 24.01 -6.32
C TYR A 261 -3.61 25.37 -6.60
N ARG A 262 -3.27 25.64 -7.86
CA ARG A 262 -2.64 26.89 -8.28
C ARG A 262 -3.50 28.12 -8.03
N THR A 263 -4.84 28.00 -8.22
CA THR A 263 -5.79 29.08 -7.94
C THR A 263 -6.10 29.24 -6.46
N GLY A 264 -5.82 28.23 -5.63
CA GLY A 264 -6.14 28.20 -4.20
C GLY A 264 -7.55 27.66 -3.89
N ASP A 265 -8.16 26.94 -4.83
CA ASP A 265 -9.47 26.30 -4.65
C ASP A 265 -9.37 25.02 -3.82
N VAL A 266 -8.18 24.39 -3.77
CA VAL A 266 -7.86 23.25 -2.91
C VAL A 266 -6.63 23.54 -2.04
N ASP A 267 -6.57 22.91 -0.87
CA ASP A 267 -5.51 23.06 0.11
C ASP A 267 -4.46 21.93 0.01
N ALA A 268 -4.86 20.80 -0.55
CA ALA A 268 -3.95 19.68 -0.86
C ALA A 268 -4.39 18.97 -2.14
N VAL A 269 -3.38 18.41 -2.83
CA VAL A 269 -3.54 17.46 -3.95
C VAL A 269 -2.70 16.24 -3.64
N THR A 270 -3.31 15.07 -3.64
CA THR A 270 -2.67 13.76 -3.49
C THR A 270 -3.23 12.80 -4.54
N ASN A 271 -2.59 11.66 -4.73
CA ASN A 271 -3.06 10.58 -5.61
C ASN A 271 -3.38 11.01 -7.06
N ALA A 272 -2.89 12.18 -7.48
CA ALA A 272 -2.97 12.62 -8.86
C ALA A 272 -1.89 11.93 -9.70
N ALA A 273 -2.26 11.47 -10.89
CA ALA A 273 -1.35 10.80 -11.81
C ALA A 273 -0.45 11.82 -12.53
N PHE A 274 0.48 12.42 -11.78
CA PHE A 274 1.40 13.40 -12.34
C PHE A 274 2.35 12.80 -13.38
N GLU A 275 2.46 13.44 -14.52
CA GLU A 275 3.45 13.08 -15.52
C GLU A 275 4.89 13.35 -15.03
N PRO A 276 5.90 12.56 -15.46
CA PRO A 276 7.29 12.72 -15.00
C PRO A 276 7.86 14.13 -15.20
N LEU A 277 7.45 14.83 -16.26
CA LEU A 277 7.87 16.21 -16.49
C LEU A 277 7.27 17.17 -15.46
N ALA A 278 6.00 16.98 -15.11
CA ALA A 278 5.34 17.78 -14.06
C ALA A 278 6.02 17.58 -12.71
N LEU A 279 6.39 16.34 -12.34
CA LEU A 279 7.13 16.05 -11.10
C LEU A 279 8.47 16.79 -11.04
N LYS A 280 9.23 16.82 -12.14
CA LYS A 280 10.50 17.56 -12.21
C LYS A 280 10.31 19.07 -12.04
N LEU A 281 9.25 19.63 -12.62
CA LEU A 281 8.95 21.06 -12.49
C LEU A 281 8.45 21.41 -11.09
N LEU A 282 7.66 20.54 -10.46
CA LEU A 282 7.10 20.75 -9.12
C LEU A 282 8.14 20.56 -8.02
N ALA A 283 9.17 19.75 -8.23
CA ALA A 283 10.19 19.42 -7.23
C ALA A 283 10.95 20.67 -6.68
N GLY A 284 10.93 21.78 -7.40
CA GLY A 284 11.51 23.05 -6.95
C GLY A 284 10.65 23.86 -5.97
N TYR A 285 9.41 23.45 -5.69
CA TYR A 285 8.52 24.20 -4.80
C TYR A 285 8.51 23.63 -3.38
N ARG A 286 8.39 24.50 -2.37
CA ARG A 286 8.42 24.14 -0.94
C ARG A 286 7.22 23.33 -0.47
N ASP A 287 6.10 23.45 -1.14
CA ASP A 287 4.84 22.77 -0.86
C ASP A 287 4.67 21.46 -1.63
N PHE A 288 5.62 21.15 -2.52
CA PHE A 288 5.71 19.83 -3.13
C PHE A 288 6.40 18.85 -2.17
N ARG A 289 5.76 17.73 -1.92
CA ARG A 289 6.23 16.68 -1.01
C ARG A 289 6.33 15.36 -1.74
N ARG A 290 7.37 14.63 -1.45
CA ARG A 290 7.57 13.26 -1.89
C ARG A 290 7.73 12.37 -0.66
N SER A 291 7.11 11.21 -0.67
CA SER A 291 7.28 10.16 0.33
C SER A 291 7.34 8.79 -0.34
N THR A 292 8.02 7.84 0.29
CA THR A 292 7.98 6.44 -0.15
C THR A 292 6.57 5.91 0.03
N PHE A 293 6.05 5.27 -1.00
CA PHE A 293 4.79 4.54 -0.95
C PHE A 293 5.09 3.04 -0.92
N GLY A 294 4.44 2.30 -0.03
CA GLY A 294 4.61 0.86 0.13
C GLY A 294 4.03 0.03 -1.02
N ALA A 295 4.19 0.52 -2.25
CA ALA A 295 3.85 -0.20 -3.47
C ALA A 295 5.13 -0.71 -4.13
N LEU A 296 5.40 -1.99 -3.93
CA LEU A 296 6.60 -2.67 -4.44
C LEU A 296 6.34 -3.25 -5.83
N THR A 297 7.22 -2.95 -6.77
CA THR A 297 7.40 -3.73 -8.01
C THR A 297 8.54 -4.71 -7.80
N TYR A 298 8.27 -5.99 -8.05
CA TYR A 298 9.23 -7.08 -7.90
C TYR A 298 9.11 -8.10 -9.04
N TYR A 299 10.13 -8.93 -9.21
CA TYR A 299 10.15 -10.02 -10.17
C TYR A 299 10.23 -11.35 -9.44
N SER A 300 9.28 -12.27 -9.72
CA SER A 300 9.28 -13.63 -9.16
C SER A 300 9.91 -14.61 -10.14
N PHE A 301 10.78 -15.48 -9.63
CA PHE A 301 11.35 -16.59 -10.38
C PHE A 301 10.43 -17.82 -10.29
N ASN A 302 10.32 -18.56 -11.38
CA ASN A 302 9.74 -19.90 -11.34
C ASN A 302 10.77 -20.90 -10.78
N ALA A 303 10.89 -20.92 -9.44
CA ALA A 303 11.87 -21.76 -8.75
C ALA A 303 11.62 -23.28 -8.89
N SER A 304 10.54 -23.71 -9.55
CA SER A 304 10.30 -25.12 -9.89
C SER A 304 10.94 -25.54 -11.22
N ARG A 305 11.53 -24.60 -11.96
CA ARG A 305 12.17 -24.81 -13.27
C ARG A 305 13.67 -24.60 -13.17
N ALA A 306 14.45 -25.54 -13.70
CA ALA A 306 15.88 -25.31 -13.91
C ALA A 306 16.11 -24.22 -14.98
N PRO A 307 17.11 -23.34 -14.82
CA PRO A 307 18.08 -23.28 -13.74
C PRO A 307 17.65 -22.39 -12.56
N PHE A 308 16.40 -21.93 -12.49
CA PHE A 308 15.90 -21.00 -11.45
C PHE A 308 15.63 -21.70 -10.10
N ASP A 309 15.70 -23.02 -10.04
CA ASP A 309 15.72 -23.83 -8.82
C ASP A 309 17.02 -23.66 -8.01
N ASP A 310 18.13 -23.27 -8.67
CA ASP A 310 19.39 -22.93 -8.00
C ASP A 310 19.37 -21.49 -7.45
N VAL A 311 19.55 -21.35 -6.13
CA VAL A 311 19.58 -20.03 -5.47
C VAL A 311 20.72 -19.15 -5.99
N ARG A 312 21.88 -19.72 -6.39
CA ARG A 312 23.02 -18.96 -6.94
C ARG A 312 22.66 -18.26 -8.24
N VAL A 313 21.86 -18.92 -9.09
CA VAL A 313 21.33 -18.32 -10.32
C VAL A 313 20.41 -17.15 -10.00
N ARG A 314 19.48 -17.32 -9.04
CA ARG A 314 18.57 -16.23 -8.64
C ARG A 314 19.33 -15.06 -8.03
N GLN A 315 20.34 -15.33 -7.19
CA GLN A 315 21.21 -14.30 -6.61
C GLN A 315 22.00 -13.56 -7.69
N ALA A 316 22.61 -14.27 -8.64
CA ALA A 316 23.34 -13.66 -9.75
C ALA A 316 22.47 -12.71 -10.57
N LEU A 317 21.25 -13.15 -10.92
CA LEU A 317 20.28 -12.31 -11.65
C LEU A 317 19.82 -11.09 -10.82
N ALA A 318 19.65 -11.24 -9.52
CA ALA A 318 19.19 -10.17 -8.63
C ALA A 318 20.24 -9.07 -8.46
N ILE A 319 21.52 -9.43 -8.20
CA ILE A 319 22.60 -8.46 -7.97
C ILE A 319 23.23 -7.92 -9.26
N ALA A 320 22.84 -8.44 -10.43
CA ALA A 320 23.19 -7.86 -11.73
C ALA A 320 22.35 -6.64 -12.09
N ILE A 321 21.26 -6.36 -11.36
CA ILE A 321 20.31 -5.27 -11.64
C ILE A 321 20.79 -3.98 -10.97
N ASP A 322 21.02 -2.94 -11.77
CA ASP A 322 21.23 -1.56 -11.33
C ASP A 322 19.86 -0.89 -11.10
N ARG A 323 19.40 -0.93 -9.86
CA ARG A 323 18.09 -0.40 -9.46
C ARG A 323 18.04 1.12 -9.47
N GLU A 324 19.17 1.76 -9.15
CA GLU A 324 19.31 3.21 -9.21
C GLU A 324 19.10 3.70 -10.64
N ARG A 325 19.76 3.06 -11.61
CA ARG A 325 19.59 3.36 -13.02
C ARG A 325 18.17 3.11 -13.52
N VAL A 326 17.51 2.05 -13.04
CA VAL A 326 16.08 1.80 -13.33
C VAL A 326 15.23 2.97 -12.85
N SER A 327 15.41 3.42 -11.61
CA SER A 327 14.60 4.47 -11.01
C SER A 327 14.90 5.86 -11.58
N GLN A 328 16.18 6.23 -11.76
CA GLN A 328 16.57 7.58 -12.18
C GLN A 328 16.51 7.77 -13.70
N ASP A 329 17.14 6.86 -14.46
CA ASP A 329 17.28 7.05 -15.91
C ASP A 329 16.02 6.60 -16.66
N HIS A 330 15.44 5.45 -16.27
CA HIS A 330 14.32 4.87 -17.01
C HIS A 330 12.96 5.35 -16.51
N LEU A 331 12.82 5.65 -15.21
CA LEU A 331 11.58 6.11 -14.59
C LEU A 331 11.60 7.59 -14.18
N GLY A 332 12.68 8.32 -14.53
CA GLY A 332 12.77 9.77 -14.34
C GLY A 332 12.77 10.23 -12.88
N GLY A 333 13.18 9.35 -11.94
CA GLY A 333 13.19 9.64 -10.51
C GLY A 333 11.81 9.57 -9.84
N ALA A 334 10.80 8.98 -10.50
CA ALA A 334 9.45 8.84 -9.94
C ALA A 334 9.29 7.65 -9.00
N THR A 335 10.34 6.89 -8.78
CA THR A 335 10.36 5.68 -7.93
C THR A 335 11.62 5.64 -7.08
N GLU A 336 11.64 4.78 -6.06
CA GLU A 336 12.80 4.57 -5.19
C GLU A 336 13.37 3.17 -5.40
N PRO A 337 14.70 3.02 -5.56
CA PRO A 337 15.33 1.72 -5.70
C PRO A 337 15.00 0.82 -4.50
N ALA A 338 14.64 -0.45 -4.75
CA ALA A 338 14.34 -1.39 -3.68
C ALA A 338 15.41 -2.48 -3.59
N GLY A 339 16.33 -2.36 -2.64
CA GLY A 339 17.29 -3.42 -2.26
C GLY A 339 16.72 -4.46 -1.31
N LYS A 340 15.48 -4.26 -0.82
CA LYS A 340 14.75 -5.13 0.11
C LYS A 340 13.24 -5.06 -0.17
N PHE A 341 12.45 -5.93 0.49
CA PHE A 341 11.02 -6.03 0.22
C PHE A 341 10.19 -4.95 0.92
N PHE A 342 10.67 -4.40 2.04
CA PHE A 342 9.94 -3.40 2.82
C PHE A 342 10.72 -2.11 2.95
N PRO A 343 10.06 -0.93 2.85
CA PRO A 343 10.68 0.37 3.09
C PRO A 343 11.11 0.52 4.55
N ASP A 344 12.14 1.34 4.79
CA ASP A 344 12.67 1.60 6.14
C ASP A 344 11.62 2.20 7.09
N GLU A 345 10.73 3.01 6.56
CA GLU A 345 9.68 3.70 7.29
C GLU A 345 8.64 2.75 7.92
N MET A 346 8.59 1.48 7.48
CA MET A 346 7.66 0.50 8.06
C MET A 346 8.04 0.04 9.48
N SER A 347 9.29 0.08 9.85
CA SER A 347 9.74 -0.51 11.12
C SER A 347 9.53 0.37 12.35
N GLY A 348 9.15 1.65 12.18
CA GLY A 348 8.89 2.59 13.29
C GLY A 348 10.09 2.90 14.18
N GLU A 349 11.05 2.01 14.26
CA GLU A 349 12.39 2.18 14.81
C GLU A 349 13.36 2.33 13.64
N LYS A 350 14.42 3.14 13.80
CA LYS A 350 15.46 3.20 12.76
C LYS A 350 15.96 1.79 12.56
N PRO A 351 15.79 1.20 11.34
CA PRO A 351 16.25 -0.15 11.12
C PRO A 351 17.73 -0.21 11.41
N VAL A 352 18.14 -1.23 12.14
CA VAL A 352 19.53 -1.65 12.15
C VAL A 352 19.75 -2.25 10.76
N VAL A 353 20.13 -1.40 9.81
CA VAL A 353 20.46 -1.83 8.45
C VAL A 353 21.73 -2.66 8.59
N ASN A 354 21.61 -3.97 8.57
CA ASN A 354 22.71 -4.81 8.19
C ASN A 354 22.95 -4.55 6.72
N GLU A 355 23.96 -3.75 6.39
CA GLU A 355 24.33 -3.45 5.00
C GLU A 355 24.56 -4.73 4.18
N ASP A 356 24.95 -5.83 4.83
CA ASP A 356 25.13 -7.15 4.24
C ASP A 356 23.82 -7.84 3.77
N GLU A 357 22.65 -7.33 4.14
CA GLU A 357 21.34 -7.92 3.83
C GLU A 357 20.65 -7.23 2.64
N LEU A 358 21.15 -6.08 2.18
CA LEU A 358 20.62 -5.38 1.01
C LEU A 358 21.05 -6.05 -0.30
N ILE A 359 20.11 -6.12 -1.25
CA ILE A 359 20.44 -6.55 -2.61
C ILE A 359 20.97 -5.35 -3.40
N GLU A 360 22.28 -5.13 -3.31
CA GLU A 360 22.99 -4.13 -4.08
C GLU A 360 23.54 -4.72 -5.39
N GLN A 361 23.85 -3.86 -6.36
CA GLN A 361 24.50 -4.29 -7.58
C GLN A 361 25.95 -4.71 -7.28
N ASP A 362 26.29 -5.95 -7.66
CA ASP A 362 27.67 -6.47 -7.61
C ASP A 362 27.93 -7.34 -8.84
N ILE A 363 28.55 -6.74 -9.85
CA ILE A 363 28.78 -7.37 -11.15
C ILE A 363 29.76 -8.56 -11.04
N GLU A 364 30.84 -8.41 -10.28
CA GLU A 364 31.86 -9.45 -10.15
C GLU A 364 31.31 -10.66 -9.40
N ARG A 365 30.58 -10.41 -8.30
CA ARG A 365 29.90 -11.47 -7.54
C ARG A 365 28.81 -12.15 -8.37
N ALA A 366 28.06 -11.38 -9.18
CA ALA A 366 27.03 -11.93 -10.06
C ALA A 366 27.61 -12.93 -11.06
N ARG A 367 28.75 -12.58 -11.70
CA ARG A 367 29.47 -13.46 -12.63
C ARG A 367 30.03 -14.70 -11.93
N ALA A 368 30.61 -14.53 -10.74
CA ALA A 368 31.13 -15.64 -9.96
C ALA A 368 30.03 -16.65 -9.61
N LEU A 369 28.89 -16.16 -9.05
CA LEU A 369 27.75 -17.02 -8.70
C LEU A 369 27.19 -17.78 -9.92
N LEU A 370 27.10 -17.12 -11.07
CA LEU A 370 26.58 -17.73 -12.29
C LEU A 370 27.57 -18.79 -12.83
N SER A 371 28.87 -18.52 -12.76
CA SER A 371 29.93 -19.47 -13.10
C SER A 371 29.92 -20.70 -12.18
N ASP A 372 29.78 -20.50 -10.86
CA ASP A 372 29.67 -21.56 -9.85
C ASP A 372 28.42 -22.42 -10.02
N ALA A 373 27.36 -21.83 -10.62
CA ALA A 373 26.14 -22.53 -10.99
C ALA A 373 26.27 -23.33 -12.33
N GLY A 374 27.44 -23.25 -13.00
CA GLY A 374 27.73 -23.99 -14.22
C GLY A 374 27.52 -23.21 -15.51
N PHE A 375 27.33 -21.88 -15.45
CA PHE A 375 27.10 -21.04 -16.63
C PHE A 375 28.11 -19.88 -16.73
N PRO A 376 29.41 -20.17 -16.89
CA PRO A 376 30.43 -19.13 -17.00
C PRO A 376 30.14 -18.22 -18.20
N ASP A 377 30.12 -16.90 -17.97
CA ASP A 377 29.78 -15.87 -18.96
C ASP A 377 28.43 -16.11 -19.68
N GLY A 378 27.49 -16.80 -19.03
CA GLY A 378 26.17 -17.15 -19.57
C GLY A 378 26.20 -18.32 -20.56
N ALA A 379 27.33 -19.00 -20.74
CA ALA A 379 27.47 -20.10 -21.69
C ALA A 379 26.49 -21.24 -21.35
N GLY A 380 25.63 -21.60 -22.31
CA GLY A 380 24.61 -22.65 -22.12
C GLY A 380 23.39 -22.26 -21.30
N PHE A 381 23.31 -21.02 -20.80
CA PHE A 381 22.12 -20.55 -20.09
C PHE A 381 20.94 -20.42 -21.07
N PRO A 382 19.72 -20.90 -20.71
CA PRO A 382 18.56 -20.77 -21.58
C PRO A 382 18.11 -19.31 -21.70
N THR A 383 17.46 -18.96 -22.81
CA THR A 383 16.82 -17.65 -22.94
C THR A 383 15.72 -17.51 -21.90
N ILE A 384 15.77 -16.46 -21.06
CA ILE A 384 14.76 -16.17 -20.03
C ILE A 384 13.49 -15.67 -20.69
N ARG A 385 12.34 -16.25 -20.35
CA ARG A 385 11.02 -15.73 -20.69
C ARG A 385 10.54 -14.84 -19.53
N LEU A 386 10.67 -13.52 -19.71
CA LEU A 386 10.23 -12.52 -18.74
C LEU A 386 8.80 -12.07 -19.06
N LEU A 387 7.84 -12.55 -18.29
CA LEU A 387 6.43 -12.25 -18.47
C LEU A 387 6.06 -10.94 -17.78
N ILE A 388 5.41 -10.02 -18.51
CA ILE A 388 4.84 -8.79 -17.98
C ILE A 388 3.42 -8.58 -18.49
N ASN A 389 2.59 -7.85 -17.73
CA ASN A 389 1.31 -7.33 -18.22
C ASN A 389 1.56 -6.14 -19.16
N ARG A 390 0.61 -5.88 -20.07
CA ARG A 390 0.68 -4.74 -21.00
C ARG A 390 0.62 -3.41 -20.24
N ASN A 391 1.78 -2.75 -20.13
CA ASN A 391 1.97 -1.45 -19.50
C ASN A 391 3.31 -0.88 -20.01
N ASP A 392 3.34 0.37 -20.44
CA ASP A 392 4.53 0.98 -21.05
C ASP A 392 5.67 1.14 -20.05
N GLN A 393 5.39 1.56 -18.83
CA GLN A 393 6.38 1.67 -17.77
C GLN A 393 7.03 0.31 -17.48
N GLN A 394 6.22 -0.74 -17.33
CA GLN A 394 6.73 -2.09 -17.07
C GLN A 394 7.54 -2.65 -18.25
N ARG A 395 7.17 -2.30 -19.47
CA ARG A 395 7.93 -2.67 -20.67
C ARG A 395 9.32 -2.02 -20.67
N ILE A 396 9.42 -0.73 -20.34
CA ILE A 396 10.69 -0.01 -20.24
C ILE A 396 11.58 -0.66 -19.19
N VAL A 397 11.06 -0.95 -18.00
CA VAL A 397 11.81 -1.59 -16.91
C VAL A 397 12.28 -3.00 -17.31
N ALA A 398 11.40 -3.81 -17.89
CA ALA A 398 11.74 -5.18 -18.33
C ALA A 398 12.84 -5.18 -19.40
N GLN A 399 12.78 -4.25 -20.35
CA GLN A 399 13.81 -4.10 -21.39
C GLN A 399 15.15 -3.64 -20.81
N ALA A 400 15.13 -2.73 -19.83
CA ALA A 400 16.34 -2.28 -19.14
C ALA A 400 17.00 -3.43 -18.37
N ILE A 401 16.24 -4.21 -17.60
CA ILE A 401 16.76 -5.36 -16.85
C ILE A 401 17.26 -6.46 -17.80
N ALA A 402 16.55 -6.75 -18.89
CA ALA A 402 17.01 -7.69 -19.92
C ALA A 402 18.36 -7.26 -20.53
N ALA A 403 18.54 -5.95 -20.78
CA ALA A 403 19.81 -5.40 -21.27
C ALA A 403 20.93 -5.53 -20.22
N MET A 404 20.64 -5.34 -18.93
CA MET A 404 21.61 -5.53 -17.84
C MET A 404 22.03 -7.01 -17.75
N TRP A 405 21.11 -7.96 -17.73
CA TRP A 405 21.43 -9.39 -17.72
C TRP A 405 22.27 -9.81 -18.93
N ARG A 406 21.98 -9.25 -20.11
CA ARG A 406 22.78 -9.52 -21.30
C ARG A 406 24.20 -8.95 -21.19
N SER A 407 24.34 -7.70 -20.73
CA SER A 407 25.65 -7.02 -20.67
C SER A 407 26.53 -7.53 -19.53
N VAL A 408 25.92 -7.86 -18.37
CA VAL A 408 26.64 -8.30 -17.16
C VAL A 408 26.91 -9.81 -17.19
N LEU A 409 25.90 -10.62 -17.56
CA LEU A 409 25.92 -12.07 -17.41
C LEU A 409 25.95 -12.84 -18.74
N GLY A 410 25.83 -12.16 -19.89
CA GLY A 410 25.75 -12.82 -21.19
C GLY A 410 24.41 -13.54 -21.44
N ILE A 411 23.38 -13.31 -20.63
CA ILE A 411 22.10 -14.03 -20.68
C ILE A 411 21.11 -13.30 -21.60
N ASN A 412 20.48 -14.01 -22.52
CA ASN A 412 19.42 -13.49 -23.36
C ASN A 412 18.06 -13.55 -22.64
N THR A 413 17.24 -12.53 -22.87
CA THR A 413 15.91 -12.45 -22.28
C THR A 413 14.88 -12.05 -23.35
N GLU A 414 13.81 -12.80 -23.43
CA GLU A 414 12.61 -12.49 -24.22
C GLU A 414 11.54 -11.87 -23.30
N VAL A 415 11.17 -10.61 -23.58
CA VAL A 415 10.09 -9.94 -22.84
C VAL A 415 8.74 -10.32 -23.44
N VAL A 416 7.96 -11.13 -22.74
CA VAL A 416 6.64 -11.61 -23.15
C VAL A 416 5.58 -10.69 -22.56
N ILE A 417 4.86 -9.96 -23.43
CA ILE A 417 3.84 -8.98 -23.03
C ILE A 417 2.45 -9.57 -23.29
N LYS A 418 1.61 -9.64 -22.25
CA LYS A 418 0.24 -10.12 -22.34
C LYS A 418 -0.78 -9.09 -21.83
N ASN A 419 -2.02 -9.14 -22.31
CA ASN A 419 -3.13 -8.41 -21.69
C ASN A 419 -3.40 -8.99 -20.30
N TRP A 420 -4.11 -8.24 -19.44
CA TRP A 420 -4.27 -8.61 -18.03
C TRP A 420 -4.81 -10.03 -17.82
N ASP A 421 -5.89 -10.39 -18.51
CA ASP A 421 -6.50 -11.73 -18.36
C ASP A 421 -5.57 -12.86 -18.81
N GLU A 422 -4.89 -12.68 -19.94
CA GLU A 422 -3.90 -13.64 -20.45
C GLU A 422 -2.66 -13.73 -19.54
N TYR A 423 -2.25 -12.60 -18.97
CA TYR A 423 -1.17 -12.53 -18.01
C TYR A 423 -1.52 -13.32 -16.74
N GLU A 424 -2.68 -13.09 -16.14
CA GLU A 424 -3.13 -13.82 -14.94
C GLU A 424 -3.28 -15.33 -15.20
N LEU A 425 -3.77 -15.73 -16.37
CA LEU A 425 -3.83 -17.14 -16.76
C LEU A 425 -2.43 -17.76 -16.87
N ALA A 426 -1.47 -17.06 -17.49
CA ALA A 426 -0.09 -17.53 -17.63
C ALA A 426 0.60 -17.64 -16.26
N VAL A 427 0.37 -16.66 -15.36
CA VAL A 427 0.88 -16.70 -13.97
C VAL A 427 0.34 -17.93 -13.23
N LYS A 428 -0.97 -18.15 -13.26
CA LYS A 428 -1.61 -19.32 -12.62
C LYS A 428 -1.12 -20.65 -13.19
N ALA A 429 -0.81 -20.68 -14.48
CA ALA A 429 -0.29 -21.88 -15.15
C ALA A 429 1.22 -22.08 -14.92
N GLY A 430 1.95 -21.13 -14.33
CA GLY A 430 3.41 -21.16 -14.23
C GLY A 430 4.11 -21.08 -15.59
N ASP A 431 3.47 -20.45 -16.59
CA ASP A 431 3.98 -20.34 -17.97
C ASP A 431 4.90 -19.12 -18.13
N TYR A 432 5.98 -19.11 -17.35
CA TYR A 432 7.05 -18.11 -17.35
C TYR A 432 8.32 -18.68 -16.72
N ASP A 433 9.44 -18.02 -16.91
CA ASP A 433 10.68 -18.25 -16.16
C ASP A 433 10.85 -17.17 -15.08
N VAL A 434 10.59 -15.93 -15.45
CA VAL A 434 10.52 -14.78 -14.56
C VAL A 434 9.22 -14.02 -14.85
N VAL A 435 8.54 -13.54 -13.81
CA VAL A 435 7.31 -12.75 -13.97
C VAL A 435 7.37 -11.47 -13.15
N ARG A 436 6.94 -10.35 -13.76
CA ARG A 436 6.77 -9.09 -13.06
C ARG A 436 5.54 -9.15 -12.16
N ARG A 437 5.68 -8.78 -10.92
CA ARG A 437 4.60 -8.68 -9.94
C ARG A 437 4.58 -7.29 -9.31
N GLY A 438 3.50 -6.99 -8.62
CA GLY A 438 3.36 -5.78 -7.80
C GLY A 438 2.54 -6.08 -6.57
N MET A 439 2.89 -5.44 -5.47
CA MET A 439 2.16 -5.50 -4.21
C MET A 439 2.02 -4.08 -3.66
N VAL A 440 0.84 -3.77 -3.15
CA VAL A 440 0.61 -2.57 -2.32
C VAL A 440 0.44 -3.05 -0.89
N MET A 441 1.31 -2.59 -0.01
CA MET A 441 1.28 -2.91 1.41
C MET A 441 0.04 -2.30 2.06
N GLN A 442 -0.70 -3.13 2.76
CA GLN A 442 -1.95 -2.73 3.42
C GLN A 442 -1.76 -2.53 4.93
N THR A 443 -0.61 -2.91 5.46
CA THR A 443 -0.28 -2.89 6.88
C THR A 443 1.22 -2.79 7.06
N THR A 444 1.67 -2.41 8.24
CA THR A 444 3.08 -2.46 8.64
C THR A 444 3.49 -3.85 9.16
N ASP A 445 2.57 -4.80 9.22
CA ASP A 445 2.89 -6.16 9.64
C ASP A 445 3.70 -6.92 8.57
N GLU A 446 4.95 -7.24 8.93
CA GLU A 446 5.90 -7.94 8.07
C GLU A 446 5.36 -9.30 7.61
N LEU A 447 4.82 -10.10 8.54
CA LEU A 447 4.35 -11.44 8.24
C LEU A 447 3.17 -11.43 7.26
N THR A 448 2.21 -10.53 7.44
CA THR A 448 1.08 -10.36 6.53
C THR A 448 1.57 -9.96 5.14
N ASN A 449 2.52 -9.02 5.05
CA ASN A 449 3.08 -8.61 3.76
C ASN A 449 3.88 -9.73 3.09
N LEU A 450 4.66 -10.52 3.83
CA LEU A 450 5.37 -11.69 3.29
C LEU A 450 4.40 -12.75 2.75
N ARG A 451 3.29 -12.99 3.44
CA ARG A 451 2.23 -13.88 2.94
C ARG A 451 1.64 -13.35 1.63
N MET A 452 1.36 -12.05 1.54
CA MET A 452 0.86 -11.44 0.31
C MET A 452 1.85 -11.57 -0.85
N LEU A 453 3.17 -11.53 -0.57
CA LEU A 453 4.22 -11.70 -1.58
C LEU A 453 4.32 -13.15 -2.07
N PHE A 454 4.29 -14.14 -1.16
CA PHE A 454 4.69 -15.51 -1.46
C PHE A 454 3.53 -16.52 -1.46
N GLU A 455 2.45 -16.33 -0.68
CA GLU A 455 1.33 -17.27 -0.63
C GLU A 455 0.34 -17.11 -1.78
N ARG A 456 0.27 -15.95 -2.43
CA ARG A 456 -0.51 -15.79 -3.67
C ARG A 456 -0.02 -16.69 -4.81
N GLU A 457 1.20 -17.22 -4.71
CA GLU A 457 1.76 -18.17 -5.67
C GLU A 457 1.31 -19.61 -5.40
N THR A 458 0.82 -19.90 -4.20
CA THR A 458 0.47 -21.26 -3.71
C THR A 458 -1.02 -21.52 -3.59
N VAL A 459 -1.92 -20.61 -4.02
CA VAL A 459 -3.36 -20.90 -4.02
C VAL A 459 -3.58 -22.12 -4.91
N PRO A 460 -3.93 -23.30 -4.35
CA PRO A 460 -4.35 -24.42 -5.17
C PRO A 460 -5.54 -23.92 -5.98
N VAL A 461 -5.47 -24.02 -7.29
CA VAL A 461 -6.67 -23.96 -8.12
C VAL A 461 -7.62 -24.97 -7.50
N ILE A 462 -8.66 -24.50 -6.79
CA ILE A 462 -9.84 -25.31 -6.55
C ILE A 462 -10.42 -25.50 -7.94
N ALA A 463 -9.91 -26.54 -8.62
CA ALA A 463 -10.49 -27.05 -9.82
C ALA A 463 -11.91 -27.47 -9.43
N ASN A 464 -12.86 -26.56 -9.66
CA ASN A 464 -14.23 -26.98 -9.76
C ASN A 464 -14.29 -28.01 -10.87
N SER A 465 -14.48 -29.27 -10.41
CA SER A 465 -15.01 -30.38 -11.17
C SER A 465 -14.23 -30.80 -12.42
N ILE A 466 -13.36 -31.78 -12.20
CA ILE A 466 -13.47 -33.10 -12.84
C ILE A 466 -12.64 -34.03 -11.93
N PRO A 467 -13.14 -35.17 -11.44
CA PRO A 467 -12.31 -36.14 -10.76
C PRO A 467 -11.47 -36.85 -11.81
N SER A 468 -10.31 -36.28 -12.12
CA SER A 468 -9.26 -36.97 -12.86
C SER A 468 -8.36 -37.66 -11.84
N LEU A 469 -8.56 -38.95 -11.68
CA LEU A 469 -7.59 -39.99 -11.44
C LEU A 469 -6.16 -39.49 -11.07
N ALA A 470 -5.96 -39.12 -9.80
CA ALA A 470 -4.64 -39.15 -9.22
C ALA A 470 -4.20 -40.63 -9.18
N LYS A 471 -3.14 -40.96 -9.89
CA LYS A 471 -2.56 -42.29 -9.85
C LYS A 471 -1.97 -42.53 -8.46
N PRO A 472 -2.14 -43.73 -7.87
CA PRO A 472 -1.49 -44.08 -6.61
C PRO A 472 0.04 -44.04 -6.83
N GLY A 473 0.73 -43.13 -6.16
CA GLY A 473 2.19 -42.98 -6.21
C GLY A 473 2.72 -41.59 -6.61
N GLU A 474 1.87 -40.61 -6.81
CA GLU A 474 2.31 -39.23 -7.04
C GLU A 474 2.84 -38.66 -5.72
N VAL A 475 4.16 -38.48 -5.68
CA VAL A 475 4.86 -37.83 -4.57
C VAL A 475 4.33 -36.40 -4.47
N VAL A 476 3.60 -36.12 -3.37
CA VAL A 476 3.26 -34.74 -2.98
C VAL A 476 4.59 -34.00 -2.89
N LYS A 477 4.83 -33.04 -3.80
CA LYS A 477 5.99 -32.16 -3.69
C LYS A 477 5.95 -31.51 -2.31
N PRO A 478 7.06 -31.46 -1.58
CA PRO A 478 7.08 -30.78 -0.29
C PRO A 478 6.57 -29.35 -0.47
N GLU A 479 5.64 -28.94 0.39
CA GLU A 479 5.23 -27.54 0.46
C GLU A 479 6.49 -26.67 0.56
N ALA A 480 6.56 -25.65 -0.26
CA ALA A 480 7.66 -24.71 -0.20
C ALA A 480 7.76 -24.15 1.23
N PRO A 481 8.97 -24.03 1.80
CA PRO A 481 9.12 -23.51 3.15
C PRO A 481 8.42 -22.16 3.28
N VAL A 482 7.66 -22.00 4.35
CA VAL A 482 6.96 -20.75 4.65
C VAL A 482 8.03 -19.71 5.03
N VAL A 483 8.15 -18.65 4.24
CA VAL A 483 9.02 -17.52 4.56
C VAL A 483 8.35 -16.70 5.67
N THR A 484 9.04 -16.52 6.79
CA THR A 484 8.50 -15.86 7.99
C THR A 484 9.16 -14.52 8.30
N THR A 485 10.33 -14.26 7.70
CA THR A 485 11.07 -13.01 7.84
C THR A 485 11.58 -12.49 6.51
N GLU A 486 11.78 -11.17 6.41
CA GLU A 486 12.36 -10.53 5.23
C GLU A 486 13.76 -11.09 4.92
N ASN A 487 14.56 -11.36 5.95
CA ASN A 487 15.88 -11.96 5.79
C ASN A 487 15.85 -13.34 5.15
N GLU A 488 14.87 -14.17 5.49
CA GLU A 488 14.68 -15.47 4.80
C GLU A 488 14.29 -15.25 3.34
N ALA A 489 13.40 -14.28 3.07
CA ALA A 489 13.00 -13.93 1.72
C ALA A 489 14.18 -13.46 0.85
N LEU A 490 15.07 -12.62 1.40
CA LEU A 490 16.25 -12.10 0.74
C LEU A 490 17.32 -13.18 0.52
N LYS A 491 17.43 -14.18 1.39
CA LYS A 491 18.34 -15.31 1.22
C LYS A 491 17.85 -16.30 0.16
N GLU A 492 16.55 -16.59 0.15
CA GLU A 492 15.98 -17.53 -0.83
C GLU A 492 15.80 -16.94 -2.22
N LEU A 493 15.54 -15.63 -2.30
CA LEU A 493 15.33 -14.87 -3.53
C LEU A 493 14.40 -15.56 -4.54
N ARG A 494 13.24 -16.04 -4.09
CA ARG A 494 12.17 -16.47 -5.01
C ARG A 494 11.58 -15.29 -5.74
N ALA A 495 11.67 -14.11 -5.14
CA ALA A 495 11.34 -12.83 -5.71
C ALA A 495 12.50 -11.85 -5.54
N VAL A 496 12.58 -10.86 -6.42
CA VAL A 496 13.60 -9.81 -6.40
C VAL A 496 12.91 -8.47 -6.36
N PRO A 497 13.08 -7.67 -5.30
CA PRO A 497 12.57 -6.31 -5.25
C PRO A 497 13.28 -5.44 -6.29
N ILE A 498 12.55 -4.56 -6.97
CA ILE A 498 13.10 -3.68 -8.01
C ILE A 498 13.00 -2.22 -7.60
N TYR A 499 11.79 -1.74 -7.29
CA TYR A 499 11.57 -0.37 -6.81
C TYR A 499 10.28 -0.25 -6.01
N PHE A 500 10.24 0.73 -5.11
CA PHE A 500 9.01 1.24 -4.49
C PHE A 500 8.47 2.41 -5.31
N ALA A 501 7.15 2.55 -5.37
CA ALA A 501 6.53 3.75 -5.88
C ALA A 501 6.78 4.93 -4.92
N SER A 502 6.77 6.14 -5.44
CA SER A 502 6.71 7.34 -4.61
C SER A 502 5.31 7.91 -4.63
N SER A 503 4.83 8.38 -3.48
CA SER A 503 3.65 9.22 -3.36
C SER A 503 4.06 10.69 -3.45
N PHE A 504 3.28 11.47 -4.18
CA PHE A 504 3.53 12.90 -4.41
C PHE A 504 2.33 13.71 -3.94
N ALA A 505 2.62 14.78 -3.23
CA ALA A 505 1.60 15.68 -2.72
C ALA A 505 2.00 17.15 -2.92
N LEU A 506 1.01 17.98 -3.20
CA LEU A 506 1.09 19.43 -3.03
C LEU A 506 0.24 19.78 -1.81
N VAL A 507 0.82 20.46 -0.82
CA VAL A 507 0.12 20.79 0.44
C VAL A 507 0.43 22.23 0.82
N LYS A 508 -0.60 23.07 0.89
CA LYS A 508 -0.45 24.49 1.23
C LYS A 508 0.27 24.68 2.57
N PRO A 509 1.14 25.68 2.71
CA PRO A 509 2.04 25.83 3.87
C PRO A 509 1.31 26.08 5.20
N TYR A 510 0.06 26.51 5.16
CA TYR A 510 -0.77 26.67 6.35
C TYR A 510 -1.45 25.38 6.83
N VAL A 511 -1.32 24.28 6.07
CA VAL A 511 -1.85 22.96 6.47
C VAL A 511 -0.81 22.23 7.30
N ASN A 512 -1.14 21.92 8.54
CA ASN A 512 -0.27 21.20 9.47
C ASN A 512 -0.86 19.82 9.81
N GLY A 513 0.00 18.85 10.08
CA GLY A 513 -0.41 17.50 10.49
C GLY A 513 -0.98 16.64 9.36
N PHE A 514 -0.94 17.12 8.11
CA PHE A 514 -1.28 16.37 6.91
C PHE A 514 0.01 16.00 6.17
N GLY A 515 0.23 14.73 5.92
CA GLY A 515 1.42 14.22 5.24
C GLY A 515 1.23 12.79 4.77
N GLY A 516 1.93 12.42 3.70
CA GLY A 516 2.03 11.05 3.24
C GLY A 516 2.85 10.19 4.20
N ASN A 517 2.61 8.92 4.18
CA ASN A 517 3.40 7.87 4.82
C ASN A 517 3.43 6.64 3.92
N VAL A 518 4.16 5.61 4.31
CA VAL A 518 4.35 4.42 3.48
C VAL A 518 3.05 3.67 3.15
N LEU A 519 2.00 3.83 3.96
CA LEU A 519 0.67 3.27 3.70
C LEU A 519 -0.24 4.22 2.91
N ASP A 520 0.27 5.41 2.50
CA ASP A 520 -0.51 6.47 1.87
C ASP A 520 -1.79 6.80 2.66
N ALA A 521 -1.64 6.90 3.97
CA ALA A 521 -2.72 7.04 4.94
C ALA A 521 -2.60 8.35 5.75
N PRO A 522 -2.85 9.51 5.15
CA PRO A 522 -2.84 10.78 5.88
C PRO A 522 -3.93 10.82 6.95
N SER A 523 -3.66 11.52 8.05
CA SER A 523 -4.60 11.59 9.17
C SER A 523 -5.37 12.91 9.19
N LEU A 524 -6.63 12.91 8.75
CA LEU A 524 -7.51 14.06 8.86
C LEU A 524 -7.80 14.46 10.33
N LYS A 525 -7.77 13.50 11.23
CA LYS A 525 -7.90 13.70 12.69
C LYS A 525 -6.79 14.59 13.25
N ARG A 526 -5.57 14.49 12.69
CA ARG A 526 -4.39 15.27 13.10
C ARG A 526 -4.21 16.54 12.27
N THR A 527 -4.94 16.69 11.20
CA THR A 527 -4.84 17.85 10.30
C THR A 527 -5.47 19.10 10.89
N ARG A 528 -4.82 20.24 10.71
CA ARG A 528 -5.30 21.55 11.15
C ARG A 528 -4.87 22.66 10.21
N ILE A 529 -5.66 23.70 10.11
CA ILE A 529 -5.35 24.91 9.35
C ILE A 529 -4.74 25.95 10.30
N ASN A 530 -3.53 26.41 10.00
CA ASN A 530 -2.95 27.57 10.65
C ASN A 530 -3.54 28.85 10.04
N THR A 531 -4.65 29.32 10.60
CA THR A 531 -5.38 30.51 10.12
C THR A 531 -4.60 31.82 10.29
N GLY A 532 -3.54 31.82 11.10
CA GLY A 532 -2.62 32.94 11.28
C GLY A 532 -1.32 32.81 10.49
N TRP A 533 -1.25 31.87 9.53
CA TRP A 533 -0.05 31.68 8.75
C TRP A 533 0.27 32.93 7.92
N THR A 534 1.52 33.35 7.98
CA THR A 534 2.06 34.41 7.15
C THR A 534 3.39 33.96 6.56
N GLU A 535 3.64 34.32 5.32
CA GLU A 535 4.92 34.05 4.71
C GLU A 535 6.01 34.84 5.48
N ARG A 536 6.86 34.10 6.20
CA ARG A 536 8.05 34.74 6.80
C ARG A 536 9.00 35.04 5.65
N GLN A 537 9.33 36.32 5.44
CA GLN A 537 10.47 36.68 4.61
C GLN A 537 11.73 36.02 5.22
N PRO A 538 12.62 35.47 4.40
CA PRO A 538 13.82 34.77 4.87
C PRO A 538 14.73 35.68 5.70
#